data_0781889e8350daf097012ed96302b696
#
_entry.id   0781889e8350daf097012ed96302b696
#
_cell.length_a   1.000
_cell.length_b   1.000
_cell.length_c   1.000
_cell.angle_alpha   90.00
_cell.angle_beta   90.00
_cell.angle_gamma   90.00
#
_symmetry.space_group_name_H-M   'P 1'
#
loop_
_entity.id
_entity.type
_entity.pdbx_description
1 polymer ?
#
loop_
_entity_poly.entity_id
_entity_poly.type
_entity_poly.pdbx_seq_one_letter_code
_entity_poly.pdbx_strand_id
1 'polypeptide(L)'
;MTDKTIQDIRIPDDPRAAQQLLEQLQKKKKFAGLLGIAKKAGRVIAGTNLVTDAVRSGSPSKCPYGVFLASDVSDNTRKRITNCCTYYEVPYHLIPLTIAEIGDAIGKSGSVSVVGITDAGLCDALVKLI
;
A
#
# COMPACT_ATOMS: atom_id res chain seq x y z
N MET A 1 15.72 -26.69 -5.27
CA MET A 1 15.98 -25.86 -4.10
C MET A 1 14.68 -25.45 -3.45
N THR A 2 14.57 -25.62 -2.16
CA THR A 2 13.34 -25.26 -1.46
C THR A 2 13.22 -23.75 -1.36
N ASP A 3 12.09 -23.22 -1.75
CA ASP A 3 11.80 -21.81 -1.62
C ASP A 3 11.72 -21.43 -0.13
N LYS A 4 12.52 -20.47 0.30
CA LYS A 4 12.49 -19.96 1.67
C LYS A 4 11.12 -19.42 2.06
N THR A 5 10.42 -18.83 1.12
CA THR A 5 9.08 -18.28 1.36
C THR A 5 8.12 -19.39 1.79
N ILE A 6 8.21 -20.55 1.16
CA ILE A 6 7.37 -21.72 1.51
C ILE A 6 7.76 -22.25 2.89
N GLN A 7 9.06 -22.26 3.21
CA GLN A 7 9.52 -22.74 4.51
C GLN A 7 9.11 -21.80 5.66
N ASP A 8 9.05 -20.49 5.39
CA ASP A 8 8.70 -19.50 6.40
C ASP A 8 7.18 -19.42 6.63
N ILE A 9 6.39 -19.92 5.68
CA ILE A 9 4.94 -19.96 5.83
C ILE A 9 4.54 -21.23 6.55
N ARG A 10 4.05 -21.08 7.77
CA ARG A 10 3.50 -22.17 8.54
C ARG A 10 1.99 -22.18 8.39
N ILE A 11 1.48 -23.27 7.81
CA ILE A 11 0.04 -23.47 7.72
C ILE A 11 -0.41 -24.03 9.07
N PRO A 12 -1.32 -23.35 9.79
CA PRO A 12 -1.83 -23.85 11.05
C PRO A 12 -2.55 -25.20 10.89
N ASP A 13 -2.47 -26.05 11.90
CA ASP A 13 -3.19 -27.31 11.92
C ASP A 13 -4.70 -27.11 12.10
N ASP A 14 -5.10 -26.00 12.73
CA ASP A 14 -6.50 -25.64 12.89
C ASP A 14 -7.09 -25.20 11.53
N PRO A 15 -8.16 -25.86 11.04
CA PRO A 15 -8.78 -25.50 9.77
C PRO A 15 -9.25 -24.04 9.70
N ARG A 16 -9.70 -23.46 10.80
CA ARG A 16 -10.14 -22.06 10.85
C ARG A 16 -8.97 -21.10 10.68
N ALA A 17 -7.87 -21.38 11.38
CA ALA A 17 -6.67 -20.55 11.28
C ALA A 17 -6.04 -20.67 9.89
N ALA A 18 -6.05 -21.86 9.30
CA ALA A 18 -5.58 -22.08 7.93
C ALA A 18 -6.43 -21.31 6.93
N GLN A 19 -7.76 -21.34 7.09
CA GLN A 19 -8.68 -20.58 6.24
C GLN A 19 -8.44 -19.08 6.33
N GLN A 20 -8.27 -18.56 7.54
CA GLN A 20 -7.98 -17.13 7.76
C GLN A 20 -6.67 -16.71 7.09
N LEU A 21 -5.65 -17.54 7.20
CA LEU A 21 -4.35 -17.27 6.56
C LEU A 21 -4.50 -17.21 5.05
N LEU A 22 -5.23 -18.15 4.44
CA LEU A 22 -5.49 -18.17 3.01
C LEU A 22 -6.24 -16.92 2.56
N GLU A 23 -7.24 -16.49 3.32
CA GLU A 23 -8.01 -15.29 3.01
C GLU A 23 -7.12 -14.04 3.06
N GLN A 24 -6.24 -13.93 4.05
CA GLN A 24 -5.30 -12.83 4.17
C GLN A 24 -4.33 -12.78 2.99
N LEU A 25 -3.80 -13.94 2.61
CA LEU A 25 -2.89 -14.03 1.46
C LEU A 25 -3.59 -13.65 0.15
N GLN A 26 -4.83 -14.05 -0.02
CA GLN A 26 -5.64 -13.70 -1.18
C GLN A 26 -5.91 -12.20 -1.24
N LYS A 27 -6.27 -11.58 -0.12
CA LYS A 27 -6.48 -10.11 -0.03
C LYS A 27 -5.22 -9.36 -0.37
N LYS A 28 -4.08 -9.79 0.16
CA LYS A 28 -2.78 -9.20 -0.13
C LYS A 28 -2.46 -9.26 -1.62
N LYS A 29 -2.68 -10.41 -2.25
CA LYS A 29 -2.47 -10.60 -3.67
C LYS A 29 -3.40 -9.71 -4.51
N LYS A 30 -4.67 -9.61 -4.13
CA LYS A 30 -5.64 -8.75 -4.80
C LYS A 30 -5.25 -7.28 -4.65
N PHE A 31 -4.80 -6.88 -3.47
CA PHE A 31 -4.33 -5.50 -3.22
C PHE A 31 -3.16 -5.16 -4.15
N ALA A 32 -2.15 -6.02 -4.21
CA ALA A 32 -0.99 -5.81 -5.07
C ALA A 32 -1.39 -5.73 -6.55
N GLY A 33 -2.29 -6.61 -7.00
CA GLY A 33 -2.80 -6.59 -8.37
C GLY A 33 -3.54 -5.30 -8.71
N LEU A 34 -4.42 -4.84 -7.83
CA LEU A 34 -5.17 -3.61 -8.03
C LEU A 34 -4.26 -2.39 -7.99
N LEU A 35 -3.25 -2.39 -7.12
CA LEU A 35 -2.25 -1.33 -7.07
C LEU A 35 -1.48 -1.23 -8.40
N GLY A 36 -1.12 -2.36 -8.99
CA GLY A 36 -0.50 -2.40 -10.31
C GLY A 36 -1.39 -1.83 -11.41
N ILE A 37 -2.68 -2.14 -11.36
CA ILE A 37 -3.67 -1.57 -12.29
C ILE A 37 -3.77 -0.06 -12.13
N ALA A 38 -3.81 0.44 -10.89
CA ALA A 38 -3.83 1.87 -10.62
C ALA A 38 -2.59 2.57 -11.18
N LYS A 39 -1.43 1.93 -11.05
CA LYS A 39 -0.17 2.47 -11.60
C LYS A 39 -0.23 2.56 -13.12
N LYS A 40 -0.72 1.54 -13.79
CA LYS A 40 -0.89 1.55 -15.26
C LYS A 40 -1.87 2.62 -15.71
N ALA A 41 -2.88 2.91 -14.91
CA ALA A 41 -3.86 3.95 -15.20
C ALA A 41 -3.33 5.36 -14.90
N GLY A 42 -2.11 5.51 -14.41
CA GLY A 42 -1.53 6.79 -14.06
C GLY A 42 -2.13 7.43 -12.81
N ARG A 43 -2.67 6.61 -11.91
CA ARG A 43 -3.37 7.08 -10.70
C ARG A 43 -2.58 6.84 -9.41
N VAL A 44 -1.29 6.57 -9.52
CA VAL A 44 -0.41 6.33 -8.36
C VAL A 44 0.66 7.40 -8.29
N ILE A 45 0.79 8.01 -7.12
CA ILE A 45 1.93 8.85 -6.77
C ILE A 45 2.83 8.00 -5.87
N ALA A 46 4.06 7.76 -6.28
CA ALA A 46 4.96 6.86 -5.57
C ALA A 46 6.12 7.63 -4.94
N GLY A 47 6.34 7.41 -3.67
CA GLY A 47 7.46 7.98 -2.92
C GLY A 47 7.03 9.07 -1.94
N THR A 48 7.77 9.16 -0.83
CA THR A 48 7.44 10.05 0.29
C THR A 48 7.37 11.51 -0.14
N ASN A 49 8.36 11.98 -0.88
CA ASN A 49 8.42 13.40 -1.26
C ASN A 49 7.30 13.78 -2.22
N LEU A 50 7.04 12.94 -3.22
CA LEU A 50 5.97 13.21 -4.19
C LEU A 50 4.60 13.18 -3.53
N VAL A 51 4.38 12.25 -2.60
CA VAL A 51 3.12 12.16 -1.87
C VAL A 51 2.92 13.39 -0.98
N THR A 52 3.94 13.79 -0.21
CA THR A 52 3.83 14.99 0.64
C THR A 52 3.60 16.25 -0.17
N ASP A 53 4.28 16.39 -1.29
CA ASP A 53 4.10 17.54 -2.18
C ASP A 53 2.67 17.58 -2.74
N ALA A 54 2.14 16.45 -3.15
CA ALA A 54 0.78 16.35 -3.67
C ALA A 54 -0.26 16.68 -2.60
N VAL A 55 -0.08 16.18 -1.38
CA VAL A 55 -0.98 16.47 -0.24
C VAL A 55 -0.95 17.95 0.08
N ARG A 56 0.24 18.57 0.11
CA ARG A 56 0.41 19.99 0.43
C ARG A 56 -0.04 20.92 -0.67
N SER A 57 -0.19 20.44 -1.89
CA SER A 57 -0.51 21.30 -3.05
C SER A 57 -1.84 22.02 -2.91
N GLY A 58 -2.77 21.49 -2.12
CA GLY A 58 -4.11 22.04 -1.99
C GLY A 58 -4.93 21.96 -3.27
N SER A 59 -4.39 21.35 -4.33
CA SER A 59 -5.08 21.22 -5.60
C SER A 59 -5.94 19.95 -5.61
N PRO A 60 -7.26 20.08 -5.85
CA PRO A 60 -8.13 18.89 -5.90
C PRO A 60 -7.72 17.87 -6.94
N SER A 61 -7.06 18.29 -8.02
CA SER A 61 -6.62 17.38 -9.09
C SER A 61 -5.33 16.64 -8.75
N LYS A 62 -4.52 17.15 -7.83
CA LYS A 62 -3.22 16.57 -7.47
C LYS A 62 -3.25 15.83 -6.14
N CYS A 63 -4.11 16.24 -5.22
CA CYS A 63 -4.19 15.64 -3.90
C CYS A 63 -4.72 14.21 -3.99
N PRO A 64 -4.04 13.22 -3.40
CA PRO A 64 -4.56 11.85 -3.41
C PRO A 64 -5.81 11.72 -2.56
N TYR A 65 -6.69 10.80 -2.93
CA TYR A 65 -7.87 10.45 -2.14
C TYR A 65 -7.50 9.62 -0.93
N GLY A 66 -6.38 8.93 -0.98
CA GLY A 66 -5.86 8.17 0.16
C GLY A 66 -4.38 7.91 -0.02
N VAL A 67 -3.70 7.76 1.11
CA VAL A 67 -2.26 7.48 1.17
C VAL A 67 -2.06 6.14 1.85
N PHE A 68 -1.23 5.28 1.27
CA PHE A 68 -0.97 3.94 1.77
C PHE A 68 0.50 3.80 2.13
N LEU A 69 0.75 3.31 3.34
CA LEU A 69 2.10 3.13 3.87
C LEU A 69 2.43 1.64 3.97
N ALA A 70 3.64 1.27 3.56
CA ALA A 70 4.13 -0.10 3.67
C ALA A 70 4.12 -0.57 5.12
N SER A 71 3.95 -1.88 5.32
CA SER A 71 3.95 -2.48 6.65
C SER A 71 5.29 -2.30 7.38
N ASP A 72 6.39 -2.20 6.65
CA ASP A 72 7.75 -2.01 7.17
C ASP A 72 8.28 -0.59 6.95
N VAL A 73 7.39 0.39 6.81
CA VAL A 73 7.78 1.79 6.69
C VAL A 73 8.57 2.24 7.92
N SER A 74 9.60 3.07 7.72
CA SER A 74 10.39 3.59 8.84
C SER A 74 9.55 4.50 9.74
N ASP A 75 9.93 4.59 11.01
CA ASP A 75 9.22 5.44 11.97
C ASP A 75 9.23 6.91 11.55
N ASN A 76 10.36 7.41 11.04
CA ASN A 76 10.48 8.79 10.59
C ASN A 76 9.52 9.07 9.43
N THR A 77 9.50 8.21 8.44
CA THR A 77 8.61 8.34 7.27
C THR A 77 7.15 8.25 7.71
N ARG A 78 6.83 7.28 8.56
CA ARG A 78 5.46 7.12 9.07
C ARG A 78 4.98 8.38 9.77
N LYS A 79 5.77 8.93 10.69
CA LYS A 79 5.42 10.16 11.42
C LYS A 79 5.24 11.34 10.46
N ARG A 80 6.16 11.50 9.52
CA ARG A 80 6.10 12.59 8.55
C ARG A 80 4.83 12.53 7.70
N ILE A 81 4.51 11.33 7.20
CA ILE A 81 3.33 11.14 6.34
C ILE A 81 2.04 11.28 7.15
N THR A 82 1.95 10.64 8.31
CA THR A 82 0.74 10.70 9.13
C THR A 82 0.45 12.12 9.62
N ASN A 83 1.48 12.86 10.01
CA ASN A 83 1.32 14.27 10.41
C ASN A 83 0.84 15.12 9.24
N CYS A 84 1.44 14.95 8.07
CA CYS A 84 1.06 15.67 6.87
C CYS A 84 -0.39 15.37 6.46
N CYS A 85 -0.75 14.10 6.42
CA CYS A 85 -2.10 13.68 6.05
C CYS A 85 -3.14 14.15 7.07
N THR A 86 -2.82 14.12 8.35
CA THR A 86 -3.72 14.59 9.41
C THR A 86 -3.96 16.09 9.27
N TYR A 87 -2.91 16.86 9.03
CA TYR A 87 -3.02 18.31 8.87
C TYR A 87 -3.90 18.70 7.68
N TYR A 88 -3.76 18.00 6.57
CA TYR A 88 -4.51 18.30 5.35
C TYR A 88 -5.77 17.45 5.19
N GLU A 89 -6.13 16.67 6.21
CA GLU A 89 -7.34 15.85 6.25
C GLU A 89 -7.42 14.83 5.12
N VAL A 90 -6.28 14.20 4.80
CA VAL A 90 -6.21 13.14 3.80
C VAL A 90 -6.18 11.78 4.52
N PRO A 91 -7.05 10.83 4.16
CA PRO A 91 -7.02 9.51 4.76
C PRO A 91 -5.71 8.78 4.49
N TYR A 92 -5.21 8.04 5.48
CA TYR A 92 -4.02 7.21 5.31
C TYR A 92 -4.22 5.85 5.98
N HIS A 93 -3.54 4.84 5.44
CA HIS A 93 -3.68 3.46 5.90
C HIS A 93 -2.34 2.75 5.87
N LEU A 94 -2.07 1.92 6.89
CA LEU A 94 -1.01 0.92 6.82
C LEU A 94 -1.55 -0.27 6.03
N ILE A 95 -0.77 -0.77 5.08
CA ILE A 95 -1.21 -1.85 4.20
C ILE A 95 -0.39 -3.12 4.45
N PRO A 96 -0.91 -4.29 4.08
CA PRO A 96 -0.21 -5.55 4.33
C PRO A 96 0.90 -5.86 3.33
N LEU A 97 1.42 -4.87 2.63
CA LEU A 97 2.55 -5.01 1.71
C LEU A 97 3.79 -4.35 2.28
N THR A 98 4.93 -5.01 2.11
CA THR A 98 6.24 -4.45 2.44
C THR A 98 6.69 -3.47 1.36
N ILE A 99 7.74 -2.70 1.65
CA ILE A 99 8.38 -1.80 0.68
C ILE A 99 8.73 -2.56 -0.60
N ALA A 100 9.32 -3.75 -0.47
CA ALA A 100 9.70 -4.57 -1.61
C ALA A 100 8.47 -4.99 -2.42
N GLU A 101 7.40 -5.39 -1.75
CA GLU A 101 6.17 -5.84 -2.40
C GLU A 101 5.44 -4.70 -3.12
N ILE A 102 5.47 -3.50 -2.55
CA ILE A 102 4.94 -2.31 -3.23
C ILE A 102 5.72 -2.05 -4.51
N GLY A 103 7.05 -2.06 -4.44
CA GLY A 103 7.91 -1.87 -5.60
C GLY A 103 7.61 -2.86 -6.72
N ASP A 104 7.46 -4.12 -6.36
CA ASP A 104 7.10 -5.18 -7.32
C ASP A 104 5.72 -4.92 -7.95
N ALA A 105 4.75 -4.52 -7.15
CA ALA A 105 3.39 -4.29 -7.62
C ALA A 105 3.29 -3.15 -8.62
N ILE A 106 4.05 -2.06 -8.42
CA ILE A 106 4.02 -0.89 -9.29
C ILE A 106 5.13 -0.92 -10.36
N GLY A 107 5.94 -1.98 -10.39
CA GLY A 107 7.00 -2.13 -11.38
C GLY A 107 8.11 -1.10 -11.26
N LYS A 108 8.39 -0.62 -10.06
CA LYS A 108 9.40 0.41 -9.82
C LYS A 108 10.59 -0.17 -9.06
N SER A 109 11.78 0.02 -9.61
CA SER A 109 13.00 -0.30 -8.89
C SER A 109 13.28 0.77 -7.85
N GLY A 110 13.84 0.36 -6.72
CA GLY A 110 14.12 1.27 -5.62
C GLY A 110 13.11 1.14 -4.50
N SER A 111 13.33 1.91 -3.47
CA SER A 111 12.55 1.82 -2.23
C SER A 111 11.33 2.74 -2.28
N VAL A 112 10.14 2.17 -2.34
CA VAL A 112 8.89 2.92 -2.29
C VAL A 112 8.11 2.45 -1.06
N SER A 113 8.05 3.29 -0.04
CA SER A 113 7.36 2.96 1.21
C SER A 113 5.98 3.61 1.33
N VAL A 114 5.67 4.57 0.48
CA VAL A 114 4.42 5.33 0.53
C VAL A 114 3.90 5.54 -0.89
N VAL A 115 2.60 5.31 -1.08
CA VAL A 115 1.93 5.59 -2.35
C VAL A 115 0.65 6.37 -2.07
N GLY A 116 0.32 7.28 -2.98
CA GLY A 116 -0.96 8.00 -2.97
C GLY A 116 -1.79 7.59 -4.18
N ILE A 117 -3.08 7.48 -4.00
CA ILE A 117 -4.01 7.09 -5.06
C ILE A 117 -4.89 8.28 -5.42
N THR A 118 -4.84 8.67 -6.68
CA THR A 118 -5.52 9.88 -7.17
C THR A 118 -6.87 9.61 -7.84
N ASP A 119 -7.41 8.41 -7.66
CA ASP A 119 -8.72 8.03 -8.17
C ASP A 119 -9.58 7.53 -7.01
N ALA A 120 -10.77 8.11 -6.84
CA ALA A 120 -11.65 7.78 -5.74
C ALA A 120 -12.12 6.32 -5.77
N GLY A 121 -12.50 5.83 -6.93
CA GLY A 121 -12.98 4.45 -7.09
C GLY A 121 -11.91 3.42 -6.79
N LEU A 122 -10.70 3.65 -7.30
CA LEU A 122 -9.57 2.76 -7.03
C LEU A 122 -9.16 2.81 -5.55
N CYS A 123 -9.17 4.01 -4.96
CA CYS A 123 -8.88 4.17 -3.54
C CYS A 123 -9.87 3.38 -2.68
N ASP A 124 -11.17 3.52 -2.94
CA ASP A 124 -12.20 2.79 -2.20
C ASP A 124 -12.05 1.27 -2.35
N ALA A 125 -11.77 0.80 -3.55
CA ALA A 125 -11.56 -0.62 -3.83
C ALA A 125 -10.35 -1.16 -3.06
N LEU A 126 -9.26 -0.40 -2.99
CA LEU A 126 -8.07 -0.78 -2.23
C LEU A 126 -8.34 -0.81 -0.73
N VAL A 127 -9.04 0.18 -0.20
CA VAL A 127 -9.39 0.25 1.23
C VAL A 127 -10.20 -0.97 1.66
N LYS A 128 -11.09 -1.45 0.82
CA LYS A 128 -11.88 -2.66 1.11
C LYS A 128 -11.06 -3.93 1.20
N LEU A 129 -9.85 -3.93 0.69
CA LEU A 129 -8.94 -5.10 0.71
C LEU A 129 -7.96 -5.09 1.90
N ILE A 130 -8.04 -4.10 2.76
CA ILE A 130 -7.17 -4.02 3.95
C ILE A 130 -7.74 -4.84 5.10
#